data_44a3370312d68bf708fec9740810c4e8
#
_entry.id   44a3370312d68bf708fec9740810c4e8
#
_cell.length_a   1.000
_cell.length_b   1.000
_cell.length_c   1.000
_cell.angle_alpha   90.00
_cell.angle_beta   90.00
_cell.angle_gamma   90.00
#
_symmetry.space_group_name_H-M   'P 1'
#
loop_
_entity.id
_entity.type
_entity.pdbx_description
1 polymer ?
#
loop_
_entity_poly.entity_id
_entity_poly.type
_entity_poly.pdbx_seq_one_letter_code
_entity_poly.pdbx_strand_id
1 'polypeptide(L)'
;FSHCLPTPEAKAIGAINCLRWNGQAWEGHNSDGQGWLDSFHEELGASICGRKVLVLGAGGACRAILHKLRQQSPAQVVLFNRSPERARALIQGLERVAAWSEFSSELEPGCLVVQTTSVGMWPHQDQVPLAWPERLPNDVIAADLIYNPSPTLWLRQAADKGARTLDGCGMLVHQAVRAIEWWTGQKPESAPMRAALEASLK
;
A
#
# COMPACT_ATOMS: atom_id res chain seq x y z
N PHE A 1 19.86 -3.14 -7.40
CA PHE A 1 20.13 -2.03 -8.34
C PHE A 1 21.49 -2.14 -9.06
N SER A 2 22.51 -2.81 -8.52
CA SER A 2 23.86 -2.83 -9.10
C SER A 2 23.99 -3.55 -10.46
N HIS A 3 22.99 -4.31 -10.88
CA HIS A 3 23.01 -5.13 -12.09
C HIS A 3 21.84 -4.90 -13.04
N CYS A 4 21.02 -3.87 -12.82
CA CYS A 4 19.93 -3.52 -13.71
C CYS A 4 19.78 -2.00 -13.87
N LEU A 5 19.18 -1.58 -14.98
CA LEU A 5 18.83 -0.19 -15.25
C LEU A 5 17.41 0.08 -14.72
N PRO A 6 17.26 0.79 -13.60
CA PRO A 6 15.92 1.09 -13.08
C PRO A 6 15.22 2.10 -13.99
N THR A 7 13.91 1.90 -14.20
CA THR A 7 13.08 2.97 -14.77
C THR A 7 13.12 4.22 -13.89
N PRO A 8 12.81 5.41 -14.41
CA PRO A 8 12.78 6.64 -13.60
C PRO A 8 11.90 6.49 -12.35
N GLU A 9 10.76 5.82 -12.48
CA GLU A 9 9.85 5.55 -11.37
C GLU A 9 10.46 4.59 -10.33
N ALA A 10 11.01 3.45 -10.76
CA ALA A 10 11.67 2.51 -9.86
C ALA A 10 12.87 3.13 -9.14
N LYS A 11 13.59 4.04 -9.81
CA LYS A 11 14.69 4.81 -9.21
C LYS A 11 14.17 5.77 -8.15
N ALA A 12 13.07 6.49 -8.41
CA ALA A 12 12.44 7.41 -7.45
C ALA A 12 11.87 6.67 -6.23
N ILE A 13 11.29 5.49 -6.42
CA ILE A 13 10.79 4.61 -5.35
C ILE A 13 11.95 4.02 -4.54
N GLY A 14 13.08 3.71 -5.18
CA GLY A 14 14.19 2.99 -4.56
C GLY A 14 13.91 1.49 -4.35
N ALA A 15 12.99 0.90 -5.13
CA ALA A 15 12.63 -0.51 -5.09
C ALA A 15 12.19 -1.02 -6.48
N ILE A 16 12.44 -2.31 -6.75
CA ILE A 16 12.08 -3.00 -8.00
C ILE A 16 11.31 -4.26 -7.63
N ASN A 17 10.21 -4.55 -8.33
CA ASN A 17 9.48 -5.81 -8.25
C ASN A 17 9.35 -6.52 -9.60
N CYS A 18 9.69 -5.85 -10.73
CA CYS A 18 9.63 -6.40 -12.08
C CYS A 18 10.96 -6.22 -12.80
N LEU A 19 11.35 -7.23 -13.60
CA LEU A 19 12.53 -7.18 -14.45
C LEU A 19 12.16 -7.59 -15.88
N ARG A 20 12.79 -6.96 -16.88
CA ARG A 20 12.77 -7.43 -18.27
C ARG A 20 14.16 -7.27 -18.92
N TRP A 21 14.45 -8.13 -19.86
CA TRP A 21 15.64 -8.01 -20.70
C TRP A 21 15.32 -7.19 -21.95
N ASN A 22 16.05 -6.11 -22.22
CA ASN A 22 15.80 -5.23 -23.37
C ASN A 22 16.70 -5.52 -24.59
N GLY A 23 17.46 -6.64 -24.56
CA GLY A 23 18.42 -7.01 -25.59
C GLY A 23 19.86 -6.66 -25.24
N GLN A 24 20.11 -5.78 -24.26
CA GLN A 24 21.45 -5.33 -23.86
C GLN A 24 21.66 -5.39 -22.33
N ALA A 25 20.63 -5.07 -21.56
CA ALA A 25 20.70 -5.03 -20.10
C ALA A 25 19.35 -5.44 -19.47
N TRP A 26 19.39 -5.79 -18.19
CA TRP A 26 18.19 -5.91 -17.38
C TRP A 26 17.65 -4.52 -17.05
N GLU A 27 16.36 -4.30 -17.31
CA GLU A 27 15.61 -3.13 -16.86
C GLU A 27 14.78 -3.50 -15.64
N GLY A 28 14.70 -2.59 -14.65
CA GLY A 28 13.92 -2.78 -13.44
C GLY A 28 12.78 -1.78 -13.33
N HIS A 29 11.58 -2.26 -12.98
CA HIS A 29 10.38 -1.45 -12.80
C HIS A 29 9.72 -1.77 -11.45
N ASN A 30 8.83 -0.88 -11.00
CA ASN A 30 8.00 -1.11 -9.81
C ASN A 30 6.53 -0.86 -10.16
N SER A 31 5.72 -1.90 -10.08
CA SER A 31 4.28 -1.87 -10.36
C SER A 31 3.41 -1.79 -9.08
N ASP A 32 4.01 -1.94 -7.88
CA ASP A 32 3.26 -2.04 -6.61
C ASP A 32 2.44 -0.78 -6.32
N GLY A 33 3.10 0.40 -6.41
CA GLY A 33 2.44 1.65 -6.06
C GLY A 33 1.26 1.98 -6.97
N GLN A 34 1.42 1.76 -8.29
CA GLN A 34 0.34 1.98 -9.25
C GLN A 34 -0.75 0.92 -9.09
N GLY A 35 -0.38 -0.35 -8.86
CA GLY A 35 -1.35 -1.41 -8.60
C GLY A 35 -2.22 -1.14 -7.39
N TRP A 36 -1.63 -0.65 -6.30
CA TRP A 36 -2.39 -0.23 -5.12
C TRP A 36 -3.33 0.94 -5.42
N LEU A 37 -2.87 1.96 -6.13
CA LEU A 37 -3.68 3.13 -6.46
C LEU A 37 -4.86 2.77 -7.37
N ASP A 38 -4.64 1.89 -8.35
CA ASP A 38 -5.69 1.37 -9.23
C ASP A 38 -6.75 0.62 -8.41
N SER A 39 -6.35 -0.27 -7.51
CA SER A 39 -7.25 -0.97 -6.58
C SER A 39 -8.03 -0.01 -5.68
N PHE A 40 -7.37 0.99 -5.10
CA PHE A 40 -8.00 2.00 -4.25
C PHE A 40 -9.11 2.74 -4.99
N HIS A 41 -8.87 3.18 -6.23
CA HIS A 41 -9.87 3.88 -7.03
C HIS A 41 -11.00 2.96 -7.49
N GLU A 42 -10.69 1.74 -7.95
CA GLU A 42 -11.69 0.80 -8.45
C GLU A 42 -12.65 0.35 -7.34
N GLU A 43 -12.13 0.00 -6.16
CA GLU A 43 -12.92 -0.61 -5.11
C GLU A 43 -13.59 0.41 -4.18
N LEU A 44 -12.95 1.54 -3.95
CA LEU A 44 -13.48 2.54 -3.02
C LEU A 44 -14.13 3.75 -3.71
N GLY A 45 -13.75 4.04 -4.96
CA GLY A 45 -14.23 5.25 -5.65
C GLY A 45 -13.90 6.54 -4.89
N ALA A 46 -12.91 6.51 -4.00
CA ALA A 46 -12.56 7.61 -3.11
C ALA A 46 -11.37 8.42 -3.64
N SER A 47 -11.26 9.69 -3.21
CA SER A 47 -10.09 10.53 -3.47
C SER A 47 -9.15 10.52 -2.27
N ILE A 48 -7.85 10.58 -2.53
CA ILE A 48 -6.79 10.77 -1.52
C ILE A 48 -6.48 12.27 -1.34
N CYS A 49 -6.81 13.08 -2.34
CA CYS A 49 -6.56 14.52 -2.32
C CYS A 49 -7.19 15.18 -1.08
N GLY A 50 -6.39 15.97 -0.36
CA GLY A 50 -6.82 16.67 0.83
C GLY A 50 -7.01 15.80 2.08
N ARG A 51 -6.86 14.47 2.01
CA ARG A 51 -6.94 13.61 3.19
C ARG A 51 -5.62 13.59 3.96
N LYS A 52 -5.70 13.45 5.26
CA LYS A 52 -4.58 13.02 6.08
C LYS A 52 -4.38 11.51 5.90
N VAL A 53 -3.13 11.09 5.68
CA VAL A 53 -2.79 9.68 5.46
C VAL A 53 -1.84 9.21 6.54
N LEU A 54 -2.19 8.13 7.24
CA LEU A 54 -1.37 7.46 8.23
C LEU A 54 -0.80 6.19 7.61
N VAL A 55 0.53 6.05 7.56
CA VAL A 55 1.19 4.90 6.95
C VAL A 55 1.93 4.10 8.01
N LEU A 56 1.59 2.82 8.14
CA LEU A 56 2.22 1.88 9.06
C LEU A 56 3.30 1.09 8.33
N GLY A 57 4.57 1.30 8.69
CA GLY A 57 5.73 0.63 8.08
C GLY A 57 6.68 1.60 7.36
N ALA A 58 7.89 1.09 7.03
CA ALA A 58 8.91 1.83 6.28
C ALA A 58 9.74 0.87 5.39
N GLY A 59 9.09 -0.16 4.83
CA GLY A 59 9.69 -1.16 3.94
C GLY A 59 9.62 -0.78 2.47
N GLY A 60 9.92 -1.76 1.58
CA GLY A 60 9.86 -1.60 0.13
C GLY A 60 8.46 -1.23 -0.37
N ALA A 61 7.43 -1.91 0.11
CA ALA A 61 6.04 -1.59 -0.23
C ALA A 61 5.65 -0.17 0.21
N CYS A 62 6.04 0.25 1.44
CA CYS A 62 5.83 1.61 1.91
C CYS A 62 6.42 2.65 0.95
N ARG A 63 7.62 2.43 0.40
CA ARG A 63 8.26 3.34 -0.57
C ARG A 63 7.41 3.52 -1.82
N ALA A 64 6.87 2.43 -2.37
CA ALA A 64 6.00 2.46 -3.54
C ALA A 64 4.70 3.22 -3.27
N ILE A 65 4.08 2.96 -2.11
CA ILE A 65 2.87 3.67 -1.67
C ILE A 65 3.14 5.16 -1.47
N LEU A 66 4.20 5.54 -0.75
CA LEU A 66 4.57 6.95 -0.54
C LEU A 66 4.81 7.69 -1.85
N HIS A 67 5.47 7.04 -2.83
CA HIS A 67 5.68 7.62 -4.14
C HIS A 67 4.36 7.99 -4.82
N LYS A 68 3.35 7.12 -4.75
CA LYS A 68 2.02 7.41 -5.31
C LYS A 68 1.22 8.40 -4.48
N LEU A 69 1.27 8.32 -3.15
CA LEU A 69 0.60 9.29 -2.28
C LEU A 69 1.04 10.73 -2.57
N ARG A 70 2.33 10.97 -2.78
CA ARG A 70 2.88 12.30 -3.14
C ARG A 70 2.24 12.88 -4.41
N GLN A 71 1.88 12.02 -5.36
CA GLN A 71 1.22 12.40 -6.61
C GLN A 71 -0.28 12.69 -6.45
N GLN A 72 -0.88 12.31 -5.30
CA GLN A 72 -2.31 12.46 -5.02
C GLN A 72 -2.65 13.70 -4.17
N SER A 73 -1.67 14.55 -3.86
CA SER A 73 -1.87 15.77 -3.06
C SER A 73 -2.61 15.54 -1.74
N PRO A 74 -2.17 14.62 -0.87
CA PRO A 74 -2.73 14.48 0.47
C PRO A 74 -2.48 15.76 1.28
N ALA A 75 -3.31 16.05 2.28
CA ALA A 75 -3.09 17.19 3.18
C ALA A 75 -1.86 16.98 4.06
N GLN A 76 -1.64 15.76 4.52
CA GLN A 76 -0.49 15.37 5.33
C GLN A 76 -0.27 13.86 5.23
N VAL A 77 0.98 13.41 5.37
CA VAL A 77 1.31 11.99 5.54
C VAL A 77 2.08 11.80 6.86
N VAL A 78 1.62 10.89 7.71
CA VAL A 78 2.25 10.55 8.99
C VAL A 78 2.71 9.10 8.94
N LEU A 79 4.01 8.89 9.13
CA LEU A 79 4.60 7.56 9.12
C LEU A 79 4.77 7.04 10.54
N PHE A 80 4.39 5.77 10.72
CA PHE A 80 4.62 5.01 11.94
C PHE A 80 5.51 3.83 11.63
N ASN A 81 6.64 3.71 12.31
CA ASN A 81 7.52 2.56 12.15
C ASN A 81 8.23 2.22 13.46
N ARG A 82 8.42 0.91 13.71
CA ARG A 82 9.14 0.42 14.91
C ARG A 82 10.54 1.02 15.03
N SER A 83 11.21 1.28 13.90
CA SER A 83 12.49 1.97 13.83
C SER A 83 12.26 3.36 13.20
N PRO A 84 12.11 4.43 14.01
CA PRO A 84 11.79 5.77 13.50
C PRO A 84 12.81 6.33 12.50
N GLU A 85 14.07 5.96 12.62
CA GLU A 85 15.14 6.35 11.70
C GLU A 85 14.89 5.84 10.26
N ARG A 86 14.32 4.63 10.09
CA ARG A 86 13.94 4.11 8.79
C ARG A 86 12.80 4.91 8.16
N ALA A 87 11.83 5.33 8.95
CA ALA A 87 10.76 6.18 8.49
C ALA A 87 11.26 7.58 8.13
N ARG A 88 12.14 8.18 8.96
CA ARG A 88 12.76 9.49 8.68
C ARG A 88 13.53 9.50 7.37
N ALA A 89 14.19 8.40 7.02
CA ALA A 89 14.91 8.27 5.75
C ALA A 89 14.00 8.30 4.50
N LEU A 90 12.68 8.17 4.67
CA LEU A 90 11.69 8.21 3.59
C LEU A 90 11.05 9.59 3.40
N ILE A 91 11.23 10.51 4.34
CA ILE A 91 10.61 11.85 4.30
C ILE A 91 11.18 12.68 3.14
N GLN A 92 10.31 13.31 2.35
CA GLN A 92 10.68 14.17 1.24
C GLN A 92 9.82 15.46 1.13
N GLY A 93 9.01 15.79 2.13
CA GLY A 93 8.15 16.99 2.04
C GLY A 93 7.02 17.03 3.07
N LEU A 94 5.83 16.65 2.69
CA LEU A 94 4.62 16.69 3.55
C LEU A 94 4.59 15.61 4.63
N GLU A 95 5.56 14.70 4.62
CA GLU A 95 5.60 13.59 5.54
C GLU A 95 6.26 13.99 6.87
N ARG A 96 5.79 13.37 7.94
CA ARG A 96 6.44 13.36 9.24
C ARG A 96 6.38 11.98 9.88
N VAL A 97 7.23 11.75 10.87
CA VAL A 97 7.23 10.52 11.66
C VAL A 97 6.58 10.80 13.01
N ALA A 98 5.69 9.91 13.44
CA ALA A 98 5.09 9.92 14.77
C ALA A 98 5.42 8.64 15.54
N ALA A 99 5.33 8.70 16.86
CA ALA A 99 5.47 7.53 17.71
C ALA A 99 4.20 6.65 17.63
N TRP A 100 4.35 5.33 17.82
CA TRP A 100 3.21 4.40 17.82
C TRP A 100 2.13 4.80 18.84
N SER A 101 2.51 5.36 19.98
CA SER A 101 1.59 5.84 21.02
C SER A 101 0.71 7.01 20.57
N GLU A 102 1.12 7.73 19.53
CA GLU A 102 0.37 8.88 18.98
C GLU A 102 -0.68 8.46 17.94
N PHE A 103 -0.73 7.16 17.55
CA PHE A 103 -1.61 6.70 16.47
C PHE A 103 -3.08 7.11 16.67
N SER A 104 -3.62 6.88 17.87
CA SER A 104 -5.03 7.21 18.16
C SER A 104 -5.33 8.70 18.09
N SER A 105 -4.38 9.56 18.50
CA SER A 105 -4.52 11.02 18.43
C SER A 105 -4.33 11.58 17.03
N GLU A 106 -3.72 10.81 16.13
CA GLU A 106 -3.55 11.19 14.72
C GLU A 106 -4.76 10.86 13.84
N LEU A 107 -5.68 10.03 14.32
CA LEU A 107 -6.92 9.72 13.60
C LEU A 107 -7.86 10.94 13.61
N GLU A 108 -8.38 11.29 12.44
CA GLU A 108 -9.36 12.35 12.25
C GLU A 108 -10.43 11.93 11.23
N PRO A 109 -11.57 12.63 11.15
CA PRO A 109 -12.60 12.32 10.17
C PRO A 109 -12.04 12.34 8.74
N GLY A 110 -12.39 11.30 7.99
CA GLY A 110 -11.96 11.16 6.59
C GLY A 110 -10.52 10.74 6.38
N CYS A 111 -9.73 10.41 7.41
CA CYS A 111 -8.36 9.98 7.23
C CYS A 111 -8.27 8.60 6.55
N LEU A 112 -7.15 8.38 5.86
CA LEU A 112 -6.77 7.10 5.27
C LEU A 112 -5.64 6.48 6.10
N VAL A 113 -5.79 5.25 6.54
CA VAL A 113 -4.74 4.47 7.22
C VAL A 113 -4.28 3.34 6.31
N VAL A 114 -2.99 3.29 6.00
CA VAL A 114 -2.40 2.28 5.09
C VAL A 114 -1.41 1.42 5.84
N GLN A 115 -1.72 0.14 6.02
CA GLN A 115 -0.86 -0.87 6.60
C GLN A 115 0.06 -1.45 5.52
N THR A 116 1.38 -1.24 5.66
CA THR A 116 2.41 -1.69 4.71
C THR A 116 3.42 -2.67 5.32
N THR A 117 3.17 -3.15 6.55
CA THR A 117 4.01 -4.15 7.20
C THR A 117 3.53 -5.56 6.87
N SER A 118 4.28 -6.58 7.27
CA SER A 118 3.87 -7.98 7.17
C SER A 118 3.14 -8.51 8.41
N VAL A 119 2.81 -7.64 9.37
CA VAL A 119 2.13 -8.06 10.61
C VAL A 119 0.69 -8.42 10.30
N GLY A 120 0.28 -9.62 10.66
CA GLY A 120 -1.05 -10.18 10.35
C GLY A 120 -1.11 -11.01 9.05
N MET A 121 0.02 -11.15 8.36
CA MET A 121 0.16 -12.05 7.20
C MET A 121 0.33 -13.50 7.66
N TRP A 122 -0.15 -14.44 6.86
CA TRP A 122 0.11 -15.86 7.08
C TRP A 122 1.62 -16.15 7.25
N PRO A 123 2.07 -16.96 8.23
CA PRO A 123 1.27 -17.80 9.15
C PRO A 123 0.82 -17.07 10.46
N HIS A 124 1.17 -15.80 10.68
CA HIS A 124 0.90 -15.07 11.92
C HIS A 124 -0.35 -14.18 11.80
N GLN A 125 -1.49 -14.79 11.45
CA GLN A 125 -2.75 -14.12 11.11
C GLN A 125 -3.50 -13.51 12.31
N ASP A 126 -3.11 -13.90 13.52
CA ASP A 126 -3.64 -13.43 14.82
C ASP A 126 -3.00 -12.13 15.30
N GLN A 127 -1.97 -11.66 14.60
CA GLN A 127 -1.27 -10.43 14.95
C GLN A 127 -1.88 -9.21 14.29
N VAL A 128 -1.78 -8.06 14.97
CA VAL A 128 -2.18 -6.75 14.45
C VAL A 128 -1.01 -5.76 14.61
N PRO A 129 -0.78 -4.86 13.65
CA PRO A 129 0.31 -3.89 13.76
C PRO A 129 0.09 -2.88 14.90
N LEU A 130 -1.17 -2.48 15.07
CA LEU A 130 -1.66 -1.55 16.09
C LEU A 130 -3.11 -1.88 16.42
N ALA A 131 -3.49 -1.71 17.67
CA ALA A 131 -4.89 -1.75 18.07
C ALA A 131 -5.61 -0.48 17.62
N TRP A 132 -6.82 -0.65 17.08
CA TRP A 132 -7.72 0.46 16.84
C TRP A 132 -8.26 1.02 18.17
N PRO A 133 -8.50 2.32 18.29
CA PRO A 133 -9.19 2.88 19.46
C PRO A 133 -10.62 2.33 19.55
N GLU A 134 -11.24 2.50 20.69
CA GLU A 134 -12.62 2.01 20.93
C GLU A 134 -13.61 2.56 19.90
N ARG A 135 -13.47 3.84 19.55
CA ARG A 135 -14.28 4.53 18.54
C ARG A 135 -13.40 5.15 17.48
N LEU A 136 -13.78 4.98 16.23
CA LEU A 136 -13.15 5.65 15.10
C LEU A 136 -13.86 6.98 14.81
N PRO A 137 -13.10 7.99 14.32
CA PRO A 137 -13.70 9.14 13.66
C PRO A 137 -14.55 8.71 12.45
N ASN A 138 -15.44 9.58 11.99
CA ASN A 138 -16.29 9.29 10.84
C ASN A 138 -15.45 9.17 9.55
N ASP A 139 -15.92 8.35 8.62
CA ASP A 139 -15.37 8.23 7.25
C ASP A 139 -13.89 7.82 7.17
N VAL A 140 -13.40 7.07 8.17
CA VAL A 140 -12.07 6.47 8.15
C VAL A 140 -12.01 5.39 7.08
N ILE A 141 -10.92 5.38 6.31
CA ILE A 141 -10.58 4.29 5.37
C ILE A 141 -9.38 3.55 5.94
N ALA A 142 -9.48 2.22 6.07
CA ALA A 142 -8.39 1.33 6.45
C ALA A 142 -7.99 0.47 5.25
N ALA A 143 -6.76 0.61 4.77
CA ALA A 143 -6.19 -0.18 3.70
C ALA A 143 -5.05 -1.07 4.23
N ASP A 144 -5.04 -2.34 3.84
CA ASP A 144 -3.98 -3.29 4.17
C ASP A 144 -3.41 -3.89 2.88
N LEU A 145 -2.09 -3.95 2.76
CA LEU A 145 -1.45 -4.53 1.58
C LEU A 145 -1.41 -6.07 1.61
N ILE A 146 -1.81 -6.68 2.73
CA ILE A 146 -1.84 -8.12 2.90
C ILE A 146 -3.05 -8.70 2.15
N TYR A 147 -2.80 -9.71 1.32
CA TYR A 147 -3.81 -10.45 0.56
C TYR A 147 -4.10 -11.86 1.12
N ASN A 148 -3.26 -12.36 2.05
CA ASN A 148 -3.47 -13.65 2.71
C ASN A 148 -3.09 -13.54 4.20
N PRO A 149 -4.08 -13.60 5.14
CA PRO A 149 -5.53 -13.75 4.91
C PRO A 149 -6.16 -12.50 4.31
N SER A 150 -7.33 -12.67 3.70
CA SER A 150 -8.17 -11.56 3.23
C SER A 150 -9.61 -11.76 3.71
N PRO A 151 -10.15 -10.79 4.48
CA PRO A 151 -9.46 -9.67 5.13
C PRO A 151 -8.59 -10.12 6.32
N THR A 152 -7.57 -9.31 6.66
CA THR A 152 -6.77 -9.52 7.89
C THR A 152 -7.60 -9.27 9.16
N LEU A 153 -7.11 -9.75 10.31
CA LEU A 153 -7.73 -9.45 11.61
C LEU A 153 -7.83 -7.93 11.85
N TRP A 154 -6.79 -7.19 11.47
CA TRP A 154 -6.74 -5.74 11.62
C TRP A 154 -7.83 -5.03 10.79
N LEU A 155 -8.06 -5.45 9.55
CA LEU A 155 -9.15 -4.91 8.71
C LEU A 155 -10.54 -5.28 9.24
N ARG A 156 -10.73 -6.52 9.73
CA ARG A 156 -12.00 -6.91 10.35
C ARG A 156 -12.33 -6.02 11.55
N GLN A 157 -11.34 -5.78 12.43
CA GLN A 157 -11.51 -4.88 13.57
C GLN A 157 -11.82 -3.44 13.16
N ALA A 158 -11.25 -2.94 12.05
CA ALA A 158 -11.58 -1.63 11.51
C ALA A 158 -13.02 -1.57 10.99
N ALA A 159 -13.46 -2.59 10.24
CA ALA A 159 -14.81 -2.71 9.70
C ALA A 159 -15.86 -2.76 10.82
N ASP A 160 -15.61 -3.53 11.89
CA ASP A 160 -16.50 -3.63 13.08
C ASP A 160 -16.67 -2.27 13.77
N LYS A 161 -15.75 -1.34 13.58
CA LYS A 161 -15.78 0.03 14.11
C LYS A 161 -16.28 1.07 13.09
N GLY A 162 -16.77 0.62 11.94
CA GLY A 162 -17.38 1.45 10.91
C GLY A 162 -16.43 2.05 9.89
N ALA A 163 -15.17 1.62 9.81
CA ALA A 163 -14.27 2.04 8.74
C ALA A 163 -14.65 1.37 7.40
N ARG A 164 -14.43 2.08 6.31
CA ARG A 164 -14.38 1.45 4.98
C ARG A 164 -13.04 0.73 4.83
N THR A 165 -13.03 -0.46 4.27
CA THR A 165 -11.81 -1.27 4.20
C THR A 165 -11.40 -1.59 2.78
N LEU A 166 -10.08 -1.74 2.56
CA LEU A 166 -9.45 -2.20 1.32
C LEU A 166 -8.38 -3.23 1.69
N ASP A 167 -8.49 -4.44 1.18
CA ASP A 167 -7.47 -5.48 1.35
C ASP A 167 -6.41 -5.47 0.24
N GLY A 168 -5.42 -6.36 0.36
CA GLY A 168 -4.32 -6.46 -0.61
C GLY A 168 -4.64 -7.20 -1.90
N CYS A 169 -5.82 -7.83 -2.03
CA CYS A 169 -6.15 -8.66 -3.20
C CYS A 169 -6.20 -7.83 -4.48
N GLY A 170 -6.84 -6.68 -4.44
CA GLY A 170 -6.90 -5.77 -5.57
C GLY A 170 -5.51 -5.28 -5.99
N MET A 171 -4.68 -4.88 -5.03
CA MET A 171 -3.29 -4.49 -5.30
C MET A 171 -2.52 -5.62 -5.97
N LEU A 172 -2.65 -6.87 -5.49
CA LEU A 172 -1.97 -8.03 -6.07
C LEU A 172 -2.35 -8.25 -7.53
N VAL A 173 -3.63 -8.09 -7.87
CA VAL A 173 -4.13 -8.20 -9.25
C VAL A 173 -3.60 -7.04 -10.10
N HIS A 174 -3.80 -5.81 -9.66
CA HIS A 174 -3.46 -4.64 -10.48
C HIS A 174 -1.95 -4.47 -10.68
N GLN A 175 -1.10 -4.82 -9.69
CA GLN A 175 0.34 -4.81 -9.90
C GLN A 175 0.77 -5.83 -10.97
N ALA A 176 0.10 -7.01 -11.04
CA ALA A 176 0.34 -7.98 -12.10
C ALA A 176 -0.12 -7.47 -13.47
N VAL A 177 -1.29 -6.83 -13.56
CA VAL A 177 -1.75 -6.14 -14.78
C VAL A 177 -0.71 -5.14 -15.26
N ARG A 178 -0.19 -4.27 -14.37
CA ARG A 178 0.83 -3.27 -14.71
C ARG A 178 2.16 -3.89 -15.11
N ALA A 179 2.56 -5.00 -14.47
CA ALA A 179 3.77 -5.72 -14.84
C ALA A 179 3.67 -6.32 -16.26
N ILE A 180 2.54 -6.96 -16.59
CA ILE A 180 2.32 -7.54 -17.91
C ILE A 180 2.24 -6.44 -18.98
N GLU A 181 1.53 -5.34 -18.70
CA GLU A 181 1.48 -4.19 -19.60
C GLU A 181 2.90 -3.65 -19.89
N TRP A 182 3.74 -3.54 -18.86
CA TRP A 182 5.13 -3.08 -19.02
C TRP A 182 6.00 -4.07 -19.82
N TRP A 183 5.80 -5.40 -19.64
CA TRP A 183 6.55 -6.41 -20.38
C TRP A 183 6.14 -6.53 -21.83
N THR A 184 4.83 -6.43 -22.13
CA THR A 184 4.26 -6.78 -23.44
C THR A 184 3.77 -5.57 -24.24
N GLY A 185 3.58 -4.42 -23.61
CA GLY A 185 2.90 -3.25 -24.19
C GLY A 185 1.38 -3.41 -24.30
N GLN A 186 0.81 -4.51 -23.79
CA GLN A 186 -0.63 -4.79 -23.81
C GLN A 186 -1.17 -4.88 -22.39
N LYS A 187 -2.21 -4.12 -22.09
CA LYS A 187 -2.88 -4.15 -20.78
C LYS A 187 -3.89 -5.29 -20.76
N PRO A 188 -3.69 -6.32 -19.93
CA PRO A 188 -4.66 -7.41 -19.76
C PRO A 188 -5.86 -6.94 -18.93
N GLU A 189 -6.97 -7.68 -19.02
CA GLU A 189 -8.12 -7.50 -18.15
C GLU A 189 -7.80 -7.99 -16.71
N SER A 190 -8.26 -7.27 -15.70
CA SER A 190 -8.08 -7.63 -14.29
C SER A 190 -9.03 -8.72 -13.81
N ALA A 191 -10.23 -8.80 -14.38
CA ALA A 191 -11.29 -9.70 -13.92
C ALA A 191 -10.91 -11.20 -13.89
N PRO A 192 -10.27 -11.79 -14.92
CA PRO A 192 -9.86 -13.19 -14.86
C PRO A 192 -8.81 -13.47 -13.77
N MET A 193 -7.89 -12.50 -13.54
CA MET A 193 -6.86 -12.63 -12.50
C MET A 193 -7.48 -12.55 -11.09
N ARG A 194 -8.46 -11.65 -10.91
CA ARG A 194 -9.21 -11.52 -9.65
C ARG A 194 -9.96 -12.83 -9.36
N ALA A 195 -10.68 -13.37 -10.33
CA ALA A 195 -11.42 -14.62 -10.16
C ALA A 195 -10.49 -15.80 -9.79
N ALA A 196 -9.32 -15.90 -10.42
CA ALA A 196 -8.33 -16.92 -10.09
C ALA A 196 -7.76 -16.77 -8.67
N LEU A 197 -7.47 -15.53 -8.23
CA LEU A 197 -7.01 -15.25 -6.88
C LEU A 197 -8.07 -15.62 -5.84
N GLU A 198 -9.32 -15.20 -6.01
CA GLU A 198 -10.43 -15.50 -5.10
C GLU A 198 -10.69 -17.01 -4.99
N ALA A 199 -10.50 -17.77 -6.08
CA ALA A 199 -10.58 -19.22 -6.05
C ALA A 199 -9.45 -19.88 -5.26
N SER A 200 -8.25 -19.28 -5.22
CA SER A 200 -7.07 -19.81 -4.53
C SER A 200 -7.04 -19.51 -3.02
N LEU A 201 -7.81 -18.53 -2.55
CA LEU A 201 -7.87 -18.12 -1.14
C LEU A 201 -8.99 -18.83 -0.34
N LYS A 202 -9.80 -19.65 -0.99
CA LYS A 202 -10.84 -20.50 -0.37
C LYS A 202 -10.26 -21.80 0.14
#